data_e6485e439168cfbb61ace785ea3952c5
#
_entry.id   e6485e439168cfbb61ace785ea3952c5
#
_cell.length_a   1.000
_cell.length_b   1.000
_cell.length_c   1.000
_cell.angle_alpha   90.00
_cell.angle_beta   90.00
_cell.angle_gamma   90.00
#
_symmetry.space_group_name_H-M   'P 1'
#
loop_
_entity.id
_entity.type
_entity.pdbx_description
1 polymer ?
#
loop_
_entity_poly.entity_id
_entity_poly.type
_entity_poly.pdbx_seq_one_letter_code
_entity_poly.pdbx_strand_id
1 'polypeptide(L)'
;MAKRKGEVEISFVDSVSAEDVTGSSIYIKTPKHNILLDCGMHQSNSKLKDFLINRRKYKGFKPKDIDLVFVRENHADHTCLLPKLIKNGARPRIIVPNKMSNLLRIILEDSANINERDVELINHQNDTSYEPIYTLEDVNTTMRLVEESEINKKIYIDDEISYELIPNAHVYASASLLLYITVNNITKTLLYTGDIGNTTPKLNSFVGDFIPIKKANCVITEATYGDREKLHIGQKERNTDLQKLLTVIDHTIHDLKGKVLIPTFAQSRSQQIAYYLYEAYKDKEIDFDIYIDSPLSIEIFKEYRNVFEEEDKEKIENLMNWEHLIFVKDAEESKVLCDSKKPSVIIASSGFMTHGRARHHAKRLIQDPINSFIFMGYSSEGSLASEIKNNHIKKVNIDQKDYTVRCGVYNLKSFSGHIMCNQLLDYIGSINTEKVIIHHASKSAKENFARLLKQKYEKELKTTKVVCSNSSLKIRL
;
A
#
# COMPACT_ATOMS: atom_id res chain seq x y z
N MET A 1 -23.73 20.29 25.44
CA MET A 1 -22.58 19.99 26.31
C MET A 1 -21.52 21.08 26.10
N ALA A 2 -21.12 21.81 27.12
CA ALA A 2 -20.09 22.85 27.03
C ALA A 2 -18.76 22.20 26.60
N LYS A 3 -18.13 22.71 25.52
CA LYS A 3 -16.77 22.30 25.11
C LYS A 3 -15.82 22.61 26.28
N ARG A 4 -15.23 21.59 26.89
CA ARG A 4 -14.10 21.79 27.80
C ARG A 4 -12.96 22.38 26.96
N LYS A 5 -12.49 23.58 27.30
CA LYS A 5 -11.29 24.20 26.71
C LYS A 5 -10.10 23.24 26.96
N GLY A 6 -9.47 22.73 25.88
CA GLY A 6 -8.23 22.00 25.99
C GLY A 6 -8.28 20.47 25.78
N GLU A 7 -9.32 19.94 25.12
CA GLU A 7 -9.38 18.51 24.80
C GLU A 7 -8.85 18.22 23.37
N VAL A 8 -8.07 17.14 23.23
CA VAL A 8 -7.67 16.56 21.94
C VAL A 8 -8.60 15.39 21.62
N GLU A 9 -9.29 15.44 20.49
CA GLU A 9 -10.20 14.40 20.03
C GLU A 9 -9.64 13.71 18.77
N ILE A 10 -9.59 12.38 18.78
CA ILE A 10 -9.22 11.53 17.63
C ILE A 10 -10.46 10.82 17.14
N SER A 11 -10.75 10.89 15.86
CA SER A 11 -11.89 10.25 15.20
C SER A 11 -11.44 9.54 13.92
N PHE A 12 -12.02 8.36 13.65
CA PHE A 12 -11.76 7.60 12.43
C PHE A 12 -12.85 7.98 11.42
N VAL A 13 -12.45 8.69 10.36
CA VAL A 13 -13.38 9.39 9.45
C VAL A 13 -13.48 8.76 8.07
N ASP A 14 -12.77 7.70 7.86
CA ASP A 14 -12.88 6.85 6.68
C ASP A 14 -14.33 6.40 6.49
N SER A 15 -14.81 6.53 5.30
CA SER A 15 -16.23 6.38 4.98
C SER A 15 -16.76 4.94 5.12
N VAL A 16 -15.87 3.94 5.18
CA VAL A 16 -16.21 2.51 5.28
C VAL A 16 -15.15 1.73 6.06
N SER A 17 -13.95 2.22 6.16
CA SER A 17 -12.74 1.45 6.38
C SER A 17 -12.20 1.47 7.80
N ALA A 18 -12.86 2.10 8.74
CA ALA A 18 -12.52 1.79 10.12
C ALA A 18 -12.66 0.28 10.41
N GLU A 19 -13.21 -0.49 9.47
CA GLU A 19 -13.41 -1.95 9.55
C GLU A 19 -12.69 -2.73 8.43
N ASP A 20 -11.90 -2.08 7.57
CA ASP A 20 -11.24 -2.70 6.42
C ASP A 20 -9.77 -2.24 6.27
N VAL A 21 -9.04 -2.79 5.28
CA VAL A 21 -7.65 -2.50 4.92
C VAL A 21 -7.53 -1.45 3.80
N THR A 22 -8.47 -0.51 3.69
CA THR A 22 -8.49 0.45 2.58
C THR A 22 -9.14 1.76 2.99
N GLY A 23 -8.68 2.89 2.42
CA GLY A 23 -9.25 4.22 2.61
C GLY A 23 -8.94 4.84 3.97
N SER A 24 -7.70 4.72 4.45
CA SER A 24 -7.28 5.26 5.76
C SER A 24 -7.42 6.77 5.86
N SER A 25 -8.11 7.24 6.90
CA SER A 25 -8.23 8.66 7.23
C SER A 25 -8.55 8.85 8.71
N ILE A 26 -7.70 9.55 9.44
CA ILE A 26 -7.88 9.80 10.87
C ILE A 26 -7.89 11.31 11.11
N TYR A 27 -8.97 11.79 11.69
CA TYR A 27 -9.13 13.20 12.03
C TYR A 27 -8.79 13.46 13.48
N ILE A 28 -7.89 14.42 13.72
CA ILE A 28 -7.48 14.87 15.05
C ILE A 28 -7.87 16.35 15.19
N LYS A 29 -8.66 16.63 16.21
CA LYS A 29 -9.02 17.97 16.58
C LYS A 29 -8.33 18.37 17.87
N THR A 30 -7.55 19.44 17.80
CA THR A 30 -6.90 20.07 18.95
C THR A 30 -7.53 21.45 19.23
N PRO A 31 -7.12 22.18 20.26
CA PRO A 31 -7.57 23.55 20.49
C PRO A 31 -7.30 24.50 19.31
N LYS A 32 -6.14 24.39 18.64
CA LYS A 32 -5.73 25.29 17.56
C LYS A 32 -5.82 24.67 16.17
N HIS A 33 -5.70 23.33 16.03
CA HIS A 33 -5.55 22.64 14.74
C HIS A 33 -6.62 21.60 14.47
N ASN A 34 -6.92 21.44 13.18
CA ASN A 34 -7.67 20.34 12.59
C ASN A 34 -6.73 19.56 11.69
N ILE A 35 -6.29 18.40 12.15
CA ILE A 35 -5.25 17.59 11.50
C ILE A 35 -5.88 16.36 10.87
N LEU A 36 -5.44 16.01 9.66
CA LEU A 36 -5.80 14.76 9.01
C LEU A 36 -4.54 13.89 8.88
N LEU A 37 -4.61 12.64 9.33
CA LEU A 37 -3.60 11.64 9.07
C LEU A 37 -4.10 10.77 7.94
N ASP A 38 -3.41 10.79 6.81
CA ASP A 38 -3.79 10.21 5.54
C ASP A 38 -5.13 10.73 4.96
N CYS A 39 -5.35 10.49 3.69
CA CYS A 39 -6.59 10.78 2.97
C CYS A 39 -6.78 9.74 1.86
N GLY A 40 -7.08 8.52 2.28
CA GLY A 40 -7.05 7.35 1.44
C GLY A 40 -8.32 7.09 0.66
N MET A 41 -8.14 6.43 -0.49
CA MET A 41 -9.23 5.97 -1.35
C MET A 41 -9.68 4.57 -0.94
N HIS A 42 -10.99 4.35 -0.89
CA HIS A 42 -11.54 3.01 -0.77
C HIS A 42 -11.38 2.24 -2.08
N GLN A 43 -10.94 1.00 -1.99
CA GLN A 43 -10.73 0.11 -3.13
C GLN A 43 -11.31 -1.28 -2.85
N SER A 44 -12.14 -1.77 -3.77
CA SER A 44 -12.75 -3.10 -3.71
C SER A 44 -12.76 -3.74 -5.12
N ASN A 45 -13.55 -4.80 -5.29
CA ASN A 45 -13.71 -5.48 -6.59
C ASN A 45 -14.80 -4.85 -7.48
N SER A 46 -15.44 -3.77 -7.05
CA SER A 46 -16.54 -3.13 -7.77
C SER A 46 -16.26 -1.66 -8.01
N LYS A 47 -15.94 -1.30 -9.26
CA LYS A 47 -15.69 0.08 -9.69
C LYS A 47 -16.83 1.03 -9.31
N LEU A 48 -18.09 0.62 -9.54
CA LEU A 48 -19.24 1.44 -9.20
C LEU A 48 -19.36 1.64 -7.68
N LYS A 49 -19.18 0.58 -6.89
CA LYS A 49 -19.19 0.67 -5.42
C LYS A 49 -18.10 1.62 -4.91
N ASP A 50 -16.88 1.46 -5.42
CA ASP A 50 -15.73 2.28 -5.03
C ASP A 50 -15.96 3.74 -5.41
N PHE A 51 -16.43 4.01 -6.63
CA PHE A 51 -16.79 5.35 -7.06
C PHE A 51 -17.85 5.99 -6.16
N LEU A 52 -18.94 5.27 -5.86
CA LEU A 52 -20.02 5.77 -5.02
C LEU A 52 -19.58 6.02 -3.57
N ILE A 53 -18.65 5.22 -3.04
CA ILE A 53 -18.07 5.42 -1.71
C ILE A 53 -17.15 6.64 -1.72
N ASN A 54 -16.21 6.69 -2.63
CA ASN A 54 -15.16 7.71 -2.67
C ASN A 54 -15.70 9.11 -2.99
N ARG A 55 -16.84 9.22 -3.70
CA ARG A 55 -17.51 10.51 -3.96
C ARG A 55 -18.33 11.07 -2.79
N ARG A 56 -18.59 10.29 -1.72
CA ARG A 56 -19.38 10.74 -0.59
C ARG A 56 -18.79 11.99 0.06
N LYS A 57 -19.65 12.81 0.66
CA LYS A 57 -19.20 13.95 1.49
C LYS A 57 -18.43 13.44 2.70
N TYR A 58 -17.41 14.19 3.10
CA TYR A 58 -16.67 13.92 4.32
C TYR A 58 -17.59 13.99 5.55
N LYS A 59 -17.38 13.05 6.48
CA LYS A 59 -18.11 13.01 7.75
C LYS A 59 -17.17 13.42 8.89
N GLY A 60 -17.71 14.11 9.88
CA GLY A 60 -16.97 14.47 11.09
C GLY A 60 -16.13 15.75 10.98
N PHE A 61 -15.81 16.25 9.78
CA PHE A 61 -15.11 17.50 9.56
C PHE A 61 -15.56 18.20 8.28
N LYS A 62 -15.21 19.47 8.13
CA LYS A 62 -15.39 20.24 6.89
C LYS A 62 -14.03 20.39 6.22
N PRO A 63 -13.86 20.08 4.91
CA PRO A 63 -12.59 20.18 4.21
C PRO A 63 -11.87 21.52 4.43
N LYS A 64 -12.59 22.64 4.33
CA LYS A 64 -12.05 24.00 4.50
C LYS A 64 -11.46 24.30 5.89
N ASP A 65 -11.79 23.48 6.90
CA ASP A 65 -11.32 23.67 8.26
C ASP A 65 -10.03 22.88 8.56
N ILE A 66 -9.54 22.06 7.60
CA ILE A 66 -8.31 21.26 7.77
C ILE A 66 -7.09 22.17 7.57
N ASP A 67 -6.22 22.21 8.57
CA ASP A 67 -5.01 23.03 8.60
C ASP A 67 -3.76 22.24 8.19
N LEU A 68 -3.68 20.97 8.62
CA LEU A 68 -2.54 20.10 8.43
C LEU A 68 -2.99 18.74 7.91
N VAL A 69 -2.25 18.19 6.96
CA VAL A 69 -2.38 16.78 6.52
C VAL A 69 -1.01 16.15 6.61
N PHE A 70 -0.90 15.03 7.32
CA PHE A 70 0.30 14.20 7.33
C PHE A 70 0.08 12.99 6.43
N VAL A 71 0.90 12.85 5.42
CA VAL A 71 0.92 11.71 4.50
C VAL A 71 2.25 10.99 4.67
N ARG A 72 2.22 9.81 5.20
CA ARG A 72 3.42 9.08 5.61
C ARG A 72 3.87 8.01 4.61
N GLU A 73 3.07 7.74 3.61
CA GLU A 73 3.33 6.85 2.47
C GLU A 73 2.44 7.23 1.30
N ASN A 74 2.71 6.71 0.09
CA ASN A 74 2.03 7.15 -1.12
C ASN A 74 1.10 6.10 -1.77
N HIS A 75 0.76 4.98 -1.10
CA HIS A 75 -0.26 4.08 -1.62
C HIS A 75 -1.64 4.74 -1.72
N ALA A 76 -2.47 4.27 -2.65
CA ALA A 76 -3.75 4.86 -2.99
C ALA A 76 -4.74 4.91 -1.81
N ASP A 77 -4.73 3.90 -0.97
CA ASP A 77 -5.58 3.78 0.22
C ASP A 77 -5.13 4.66 1.40
N HIS A 78 -4.03 5.41 1.22
CA HIS A 78 -3.54 6.46 2.14
C HIS A 78 -3.59 7.86 1.54
N THR A 79 -3.67 8.01 0.19
CA THR A 79 -3.41 9.30 -0.45
C THR A 79 -4.43 9.74 -1.50
N CYS A 80 -5.07 8.81 -2.22
CA CYS A 80 -5.77 9.17 -3.46
C CYS A 80 -7.11 9.89 -3.29
N LEU A 81 -7.50 10.31 -2.09
CA LEU A 81 -8.55 11.30 -1.88
C LEU A 81 -8.04 12.71 -1.51
N LEU A 82 -6.71 12.93 -1.48
CA LEU A 82 -6.14 14.27 -1.31
C LEU A 82 -6.65 15.27 -2.35
N PRO A 83 -6.64 14.97 -3.67
CA PRO A 83 -7.13 15.94 -4.66
C PRO A 83 -8.61 16.25 -4.48
N LYS A 84 -9.43 15.28 -4.08
CA LYS A 84 -10.83 15.51 -3.72
C LYS A 84 -10.97 16.43 -2.50
N LEU A 85 -10.12 16.28 -1.49
CA LEU A 85 -10.12 17.15 -0.31
C LEU A 85 -9.87 18.61 -0.73
N ILE A 86 -8.90 18.83 -1.62
CA ILE A 86 -8.56 20.16 -2.15
C ILE A 86 -9.67 20.71 -3.06
N LYS A 87 -10.25 19.90 -3.95
CA LYS A 87 -11.43 20.23 -4.77
C LYS A 87 -12.60 20.71 -3.91
N ASN A 88 -12.77 20.13 -2.70
CA ASN A 88 -13.81 20.50 -1.75
C ASN A 88 -13.45 21.71 -0.85
N GLY A 89 -12.42 22.46 -1.21
CA GLY A 89 -12.08 23.75 -0.61
C GLY A 89 -11.06 23.72 0.53
N ALA A 90 -10.42 22.58 0.81
CA ALA A 90 -9.31 22.54 1.76
C ALA A 90 -8.07 23.24 1.19
N ARG A 91 -7.27 23.85 2.07
CA ARG A 91 -5.97 24.47 1.74
C ARG A 91 -4.97 24.22 2.89
N PRO A 92 -4.74 22.96 3.28
CA PRO A 92 -3.82 22.63 4.36
C PRO A 92 -2.36 22.70 3.89
N ARG A 93 -1.45 22.71 4.85
CA ARG A 93 -0.09 22.21 4.60
C ARG A 93 -0.14 20.68 4.54
N ILE A 94 0.36 20.10 3.45
CA ILE A 94 0.44 18.64 3.27
C ILE A 94 1.88 18.21 3.48
N ILE A 95 2.16 17.59 4.61
CA ILE A 95 3.50 17.20 5.04
C ILE A 95 3.75 15.75 4.64
N VAL A 96 4.82 15.53 3.88
CA VAL A 96 5.27 14.20 3.42
C VAL A 96 6.73 13.99 3.82
N PRO A 97 7.21 12.75 3.99
CA PRO A 97 8.64 12.47 4.11
C PRO A 97 9.41 12.99 2.89
N ASN A 98 10.66 13.39 3.09
CA ASN A 98 11.54 13.81 2.00
C ASN A 98 11.69 12.70 0.94
N LYS A 99 11.87 13.09 -0.32
CA LYS A 99 11.94 12.22 -1.51
C LYS A 99 10.62 11.49 -1.86
N MET A 100 9.50 11.84 -1.20
CA MET A 100 8.20 11.24 -1.51
C MET A 100 7.38 12.05 -2.51
N SER A 101 7.58 13.36 -2.64
CA SER A 101 6.65 14.25 -3.35
C SER A 101 6.43 13.85 -4.82
N ASN A 102 7.48 13.49 -5.56
CA ASN A 102 7.34 13.05 -6.95
C ASN A 102 6.65 11.70 -7.05
N LEU A 103 6.96 10.74 -6.16
CA LEU A 103 6.25 9.46 -6.11
C LEU A 103 4.76 9.65 -5.82
N LEU A 104 4.43 10.55 -4.89
CA LEU A 104 3.04 10.91 -4.61
C LEU A 104 2.36 11.51 -5.85
N ARG A 105 3.02 12.42 -6.56
CA ARG A 105 2.51 12.99 -7.82
C ARG A 105 2.19 11.90 -8.83
N ILE A 106 3.12 10.97 -9.10
CA ILE A 106 2.94 9.86 -10.05
C ILE A 106 1.71 9.02 -9.69
N ILE A 107 1.52 8.68 -8.42
CA ILE A 107 0.36 7.92 -7.94
C ILE A 107 -0.94 8.70 -8.11
N LEU A 108 -0.96 9.98 -7.76
CA LEU A 108 -2.16 10.82 -7.86
C LEU A 108 -2.56 11.08 -9.31
N GLU A 109 -1.62 11.28 -10.21
CA GLU A 109 -1.87 11.46 -11.66
C GLU A 109 -2.40 10.17 -12.29
N ASP A 110 -1.82 9.00 -11.99
CA ASP A 110 -2.35 7.71 -12.45
C ASP A 110 -3.76 7.47 -11.92
N SER A 111 -4.00 7.77 -10.64
CA SER A 111 -5.32 7.64 -10.01
C SER A 111 -6.36 8.59 -10.63
N ALA A 112 -5.99 9.82 -11.01
CA ALA A 112 -6.87 10.74 -11.71
C ALA A 112 -7.27 10.19 -13.09
N ASN A 113 -6.30 9.72 -13.86
CA ASN A 113 -6.54 9.12 -15.18
C ASN A 113 -7.42 7.86 -15.12
N ILE A 114 -7.24 7.03 -14.07
CA ILE A 114 -8.10 5.86 -13.85
C ILE A 114 -9.52 6.30 -13.50
N ASN A 115 -9.67 7.29 -12.65
CA ASN A 115 -10.94 7.82 -12.19
C ASN A 115 -11.78 8.43 -13.33
N GLU A 116 -11.14 9.17 -14.24
CA GLU A 116 -11.80 9.72 -15.43
C GLU A 116 -12.33 8.60 -16.34
N ARG A 117 -11.49 7.60 -16.65
CA ARG A 117 -11.89 6.44 -17.48
C ARG A 117 -12.98 5.58 -16.81
N ASP A 118 -12.88 5.38 -15.51
CA ASP A 118 -13.86 4.58 -14.77
C ASP A 118 -15.22 5.26 -14.71
N VAL A 119 -15.27 6.59 -14.55
CA VAL A 119 -16.55 7.33 -14.54
C VAL A 119 -17.22 7.34 -15.91
N GLU A 120 -16.45 7.41 -17.01
CA GLU A 120 -16.98 7.28 -18.35
C GLU A 120 -17.66 5.90 -18.56
N LEU A 121 -16.98 4.83 -18.14
CA LEU A 121 -17.54 3.48 -18.21
C LEU A 121 -18.80 3.32 -17.34
N ILE A 122 -18.79 3.85 -16.12
CA ILE A 122 -19.93 3.82 -15.19
C ILE A 122 -21.11 4.57 -15.81
N ASN A 123 -20.89 5.74 -16.37
CA ASN A 123 -21.92 6.54 -17.01
C ASN A 123 -22.55 5.81 -18.21
N HIS A 124 -21.72 5.21 -19.06
CA HIS A 124 -22.20 4.45 -20.21
C HIS A 124 -23.01 3.19 -19.80
N GLN A 125 -22.56 2.48 -18.75
CA GLN A 125 -23.19 1.23 -18.31
C GLN A 125 -24.50 1.46 -17.53
N ASN A 126 -24.66 2.62 -16.86
CA ASN A 126 -25.77 2.89 -15.96
C ASN A 126 -26.66 4.05 -16.39
N ASP A 127 -26.45 4.59 -17.60
CA ASP A 127 -27.17 5.77 -18.12
C ASP A 127 -27.16 6.95 -17.13
N THR A 128 -25.97 7.28 -16.63
CA THR A 128 -25.75 8.35 -15.67
C THR A 128 -24.82 9.41 -16.23
N SER A 129 -24.71 10.56 -15.57
CA SER A 129 -23.84 11.69 -15.94
C SER A 129 -22.97 12.15 -14.78
N TYR A 130 -22.30 11.21 -14.10
CA TYR A 130 -21.40 11.55 -13.02
C TYR A 130 -20.14 12.25 -13.54
N GLU A 131 -19.64 13.22 -12.77
CA GLU A 131 -18.32 13.81 -12.95
C GLU A 131 -17.25 12.97 -12.24
N PRO A 132 -15.98 13.02 -12.68
CA PRO A 132 -14.85 12.45 -11.95
C PRO A 132 -14.76 12.98 -10.53
N ILE A 133 -14.33 12.14 -9.60
CA ILE A 133 -14.16 12.52 -8.20
C ILE A 133 -13.22 13.72 -8.10
N TYR A 134 -12.15 13.71 -8.89
CA TYR A 134 -11.18 14.80 -9.12
C TYR A 134 -10.47 14.61 -10.44
N THR A 135 -9.77 15.62 -10.90
CA THR A 135 -9.07 15.71 -12.19
C THR A 135 -7.57 15.93 -11.99
N LEU A 136 -6.79 15.91 -13.08
CA LEU A 136 -5.37 16.28 -13.06
C LEU A 136 -5.14 17.73 -12.58
N GLU A 137 -6.07 18.65 -12.82
CA GLU A 137 -5.98 20.02 -12.31
C GLU A 137 -6.05 20.05 -10.76
N ASP A 138 -6.94 19.22 -10.18
CA ASP A 138 -7.05 19.06 -8.73
C ASP A 138 -5.76 18.43 -8.16
N VAL A 139 -5.14 17.49 -8.87
CA VAL A 139 -3.82 16.94 -8.50
C VAL A 139 -2.75 18.02 -8.50
N ASN A 140 -2.66 18.82 -9.58
CA ASN A 140 -1.70 19.92 -9.67
C ASN A 140 -1.88 20.94 -8.55
N THR A 141 -3.13 21.25 -8.20
CA THR A 141 -3.44 22.14 -7.08
C THR A 141 -3.03 21.52 -5.74
N THR A 142 -3.24 20.21 -5.56
CA THR A 142 -2.82 19.47 -4.38
C THR A 142 -1.30 19.51 -4.21
N MET A 143 -0.56 19.24 -5.29
CA MET A 143 0.91 19.18 -5.24
C MET A 143 1.57 20.53 -4.91
N ARG A 144 0.90 21.66 -5.14
CA ARG A 144 1.38 22.99 -4.71
C ARG A 144 1.32 23.19 -3.19
N LEU A 145 0.60 22.35 -2.46
CA LEU A 145 0.44 22.39 -1.02
C LEU A 145 1.29 21.32 -0.32
N VAL A 146 2.01 20.49 -1.08
CA VAL A 146 2.89 19.44 -0.54
C VAL A 146 4.22 20.03 -0.12
N GLU A 147 4.63 19.72 1.10
CA GLU A 147 5.90 20.10 1.70
C GLU A 147 6.66 18.84 2.14
N GLU A 148 7.89 18.67 1.64
CA GLU A 148 8.75 17.59 2.12
C GLU A 148 9.37 17.94 3.47
N SER A 149 9.43 16.94 4.34
CA SER A 149 9.95 17.07 5.70
C SER A 149 11.08 16.08 5.94
N GLU A 150 12.12 16.52 6.63
CA GLU A 150 13.22 15.66 7.05
C GLU A 150 12.74 14.53 7.96
N ILE A 151 13.29 13.33 7.73
CA ILE A 151 13.06 12.16 8.59
C ILE A 151 14.03 12.18 9.79
N ASN A 152 13.65 11.46 10.87
CA ASN A 152 14.45 11.34 12.11
C ASN A 152 14.80 12.68 12.75
N LYS A 153 14.00 13.70 12.50
CA LYS A 153 14.19 15.04 13.05
C LYS A 153 12.87 15.56 13.62
N LYS A 154 12.93 16.13 14.82
CA LYS A 154 11.78 16.80 15.40
C LYS A 154 11.58 18.17 14.77
N ILE A 155 10.42 18.34 14.15
CA ILE A 155 10.00 19.59 13.47
C ILE A 155 8.88 20.22 14.27
N TYR A 156 8.97 21.53 14.47
CA TYR A 156 7.95 22.32 15.18
C TYR A 156 7.07 23.05 14.16
N ILE A 157 5.76 22.86 14.29
CA ILE A 157 4.76 23.65 13.56
C ILE A 157 4.53 24.96 14.31
N ASP A 158 4.27 24.83 15.63
CA ASP A 158 4.07 25.95 16.57
C ASP A 158 4.28 25.47 18.02
N ASP A 159 3.70 26.20 19.00
CA ASP A 159 3.74 25.87 20.44
C ASP A 159 2.84 24.68 20.81
N GLU A 160 1.84 24.33 19.99
CA GLU A 160 0.94 23.20 20.21
C GLU A 160 1.41 21.93 19.51
N ILE A 161 1.91 22.02 18.29
CA ILE A 161 2.22 20.86 17.44
C ILE A 161 3.70 20.80 17.08
N SER A 162 4.32 19.65 17.36
CA SER A 162 5.58 19.23 16.73
C SER A 162 5.51 17.75 16.35
N TYR A 163 6.37 17.29 15.46
CA TYR A 163 6.33 15.93 14.96
C TYR A 163 7.71 15.40 14.54
N GLU A 164 7.80 14.08 14.40
CA GLU A 164 8.91 13.36 13.78
C GLU A 164 8.35 12.34 12.79
N LEU A 165 8.97 12.25 11.62
CA LEU A 165 8.75 11.19 10.64
C LEU A 165 9.88 10.16 10.77
N ILE A 166 9.54 8.91 11.02
CA ILE A 166 10.51 7.86 11.38
C ILE A 166 10.35 6.69 10.40
N PRO A 167 11.41 6.29 9.66
CA PRO A 167 11.34 5.22 8.66
C PRO A 167 10.71 3.94 9.21
N ASN A 168 9.83 3.30 8.43
CA ASN A 168 9.06 2.13 8.84
C ASN A 168 9.18 0.92 7.89
N ALA A 169 10.07 0.99 6.89
CA ALA A 169 10.42 -0.09 5.97
C ALA A 169 9.25 -0.68 5.15
N HIS A 170 8.13 0.01 4.99
CA HIS A 170 7.00 -0.50 4.20
C HIS A 170 7.25 -0.35 2.71
N VAL A 171 7.46 0.88 2.25
CA VAL A 171 7.89 1.24 0.90
C VAL A 171 8.93 2.35 0.97
N TYR A 172 9.57 2.67 -0.18
CA TYR A 172 10.52 3.77 -0.24
C TYR A 172 9.90 5.09 0.23
N ALA A 173 10.62 5.81 1.06
CA ALA A 173 10.22 7.06 1.69
C ALA A 173 8.98 6.95 2.61
N SER A 174 8.56 5.74 3.02
CA SER A 174 7.49 5.60 4.02
C SER A 174 8.00 5.83 5.43
N ALA A 175 7.13 6.39 6.29
CA ALA A 175 7.47 6.70 7.66
C ALA A 175 6.29 6.48 8.62
N SER A 176 6.57 6.14 9.87
CA SER A 176 5.67 6.32 10.99
C SER A 176 5.68 7.79 11.43
N LEU A 177 4.58 8.29 11.94
CA LEU A 177 4.46 9.64 12.48
C LEU A 177 4.42 9.60 14.00
N LEU A 178 5.38 10.25 14.66
CA LEU A 178 5.32 10.55 16.08
C LEU A 178 4.91 12.01 16.25
N LEU A 179 3.66 12.24 16.64
CA LEU A 179 3.06 13.57 16.83
C LEU A 179 3.09 13.97 18.30
N TYR A 180 3.61 15.13 18.61
CA TYR A 180 3.63 15.74 19.93
C TYR A 180 2.57 16.82 19.96
N ILE A 181 1.64 16.74 20.91
CA ILE A 181 0.52 17.68 21.09
C ILE A 181 0.62 18.27 22.47
N THR A 182 0.86 19.58 22.56
CA THR A 182 1.01 20.31 23.82
C THR A 182 -0.25 21.14 24.10
N VAL A 183 -0.96 20.80 25.16
CA VAL A 183 -2.16 21.52 25.60
C VAL A 183 -2.04 21.82 27.08
N ASN A 184 -2.26 23.07 27.49
CA ASN A 184 -2.13 23.50 28.87
C ASN A 184 -0.77 23.13 29.52
N ASN A 185 0.32 23.30 28.76
CA ASN A 185 1.70 22.97 29.16
C ASN A 185 1.95 21.42 29.39
N ILE A 186 1.04 20.57 28.97
CA ILE A 186 1.19 19.12 29.02
C ILE A 186 1.35 18.61 27.60
N THR A 187 2.49 17.97 27.32
CA THR A 187 2.74 17.33 26.01
C THR A 187 2.38 15.85 26.08
N LYS A 188 1.50 15.42 25.18
CA LYS A 188 1.24 14.00 24.91
C LYS A 188 1.70 13.62 23.54
N THR A 189 2.11 12.37 23.39
CA THR A 189 2.62 11.79 22.14
C THR A 189 1.65 10.79 21.56
N LEU A 190 1.39 10.94 20.26
CA LEU A 190 0.63 10.00 19.46
C LEU A 190 1.57 9.39 18.40
N LEU A 191 1.76 8.08 18.47
CA LEU A 191 2.40 7.33 17.40
C LEU A 191 1.33 6.82 16.43
N TYR A 192 1.43 7.21 15.15
CA TYR A 192 0.71 6.57 14.07
C TYR A 192 1.71 5.78 13.24
N THR A 193 1.67 4.45 13.34
CA THR A 193 2.66 3.60 12.67
C THR A 193 2.51 3.62 11.17
N GLY A 194 1.27 3.78 10.70
CA GLY A 194 0.90 3.44 9.36
C GLY A 194 1.14 1.97 9.04
N ASP A 195 1.26 1.68 7.76
CA ASP A 195 1.68 0.37 7.32
C ASP A 195 3.16 0.19 7.59
N ILE A 196 3.52 -0.95 8.15
CA ILE A 196 4.89 -1.26 8.57
C ILE A 196 5.43 -2.38 7.70
N GLY A 197 6.67 -2.23 7.27
CA GLY A 197 7.39 -3.26 6.55
C GLY A 197 7.93 -4.37 7.45
N ASN A 198 8.51 -5.39 6.82
CA ASN A 198 9.16 -6.45 7.58
C ASN A 198 10.37 -5.89 8.35
N THR A 199 10.42 -6.15 9.65
CA THR A 199 11.47 -5.65 10.55
C THR A 199 12.79 -6.43 10.46
N THR A 200 12.84 -7.51 9.67
CA THR A 200 14.08 -8.27 9.46
C THR A 200 15.00 -7.48 8.52
N PRO A 201 16.20 -7.09 8.95
CA PRO A 201 17.12 -6.32 8.12
C PRO A 201 17.38 -6.97 6.76
N LYS A 202 17.45 -6.15 5.70
CA LYS A 202 17.78 -6.56 4.32
C LYS A 202 16.84 -7.59 3.68
N LEU A 203 15.64 -7.80 4.22
CA LEU A 203 14.69 -8.74 3.64
C LEU A 203 14.02 -8.18 2.37
N ASN A 204 13.82 -6.88 2.30
CA ASN A 204 13.23 -6.18 1.16
C ASN A 204 14.23 -5.16 0.58
N SER A 205 14.43 -5.18 -0.74
CA SER A 205 15.20 -4.15 -1.44
C SER A 205 14.37 -2.89 -1.64
N PHE A 206 15.03 -1.72 -1.68
CA PHE A 206 14.42 -0.43 -2.03
C PHE A 206 13.31 0.08 -1.08
N VAL A 207 13.32 -0.29 0.20
CA VAL A 207 12.27 0.16 1.15
C VAL A 207 12.81 0.99 2.33
N GLY A 208 14.11 1.12 2.46
CA GLY A 208 14.73 1.82 3.60
C GLY A 208 14.69 1.01 4.90
N ASP A 209 15.03 1.67 6.00
CA ASP A 209 15.19 1.05 7.30
C ASP A 209 13.89 1.00 8.10
N PHE A 210 13.84 0.11 9.09
CA PHE A 210 12.85 0.12 10.15
C PHE A 210 13.50 0.64 11.45
N ILE A 211 12.98 1.76 11.97
CA ILE A 211 13.46 2.34 13.24
C ILE A 211 12.36 2.19 14.30
N PRO A 212 12.58 1.35 15.35
CA PRO A 212 11.55 1.11 16.35
C PRO A 212 11.41 2.26 17.33
N ILE A 213 10.17 2.70 17.57
CA ILE A 213 9.80 3.70 18.56
C ILE A 213 9.50 2.99 19.89
N LYS A 214 10.07 3.47 20.99
CA LYS A 214 9.98 2.79 22.29
C LYS A 214 8.92 3.36 23.23
N LYS A 215 8.43 4.58 22.99
CA LYS A 215 7.50 5.25 23.89
C LYS A 215 6.56 6.18 23.14
N ALA A 216 5.26 6.10 23.45
CA ALA A 216 4.23 7.06 23.06
C ALA A 216 3.04 6.94 24.04
N ASN A 217 2.33 8.02 24.35
CA ASN A 217 1.14 7.96 25.21
C ASN A 217 0.00 7.16 24.54
N CYS A 218 -0.17 7.33 23.23
CA CYS A 218 -1.13 6.57 22.44
C CYS A 218 -0.49 6.05 21.16
N VAL A 219 -0.81 4.83 20.77
CA VAL A 219 -0.35 4.20 19.53
C VAL A 219 -1.56 3.87 18.66
N ILE A 220 -1.54 4.29 17.39
CA ILE A 220 -2.45 3.80 16.35
C ILE A 220 -1.61 2.93 15.41
N THR A 221 -1.97 1.68 15.24
CA THR A 221 -1.20 0.69 14.48
C THR A 221 -2.06 -0.07 13.48
N GLU A 222 -1.45 -0.47 12.36
CA GLU A 222 -2.03 -1.48 11.47
C GLU A 222 -2.16 -2.84 12.16
N ALA A 223 -2.91 -3.74 11.55
CA ALA A 223 -2.87 -5.17 11.82
C ALA A 223 -3.27 -5.98 10.58
N THR A 224 -2.74 -5.64 9.41
CA THR A 224 -3.07 -6.27 8.13
C THR A 224 -2.94 -7.80 8.17
N TYR A 225 -1.93 -8.31 8.87
CA TYR A 225 -1.74 -9.74 9.12
C TYR A 225 -2.08 -10.19 10.54
N GLY A 226 -2.92 -9.46 11.25
CA GLY A 226 -3.28 -9.73 12.64
C GLY A 226 -3.91 -11.08 12.92
N ASP A 227 -4.50 -11.74 11.91
CA ASP A 227 -5.07 -13.09 11.96
C ASP A 227 -4.12 -14.21 11.50
N ARG A 228 -2.88 -13.90 11.17
CA ARG A 228 -1.89 -14.84 10.61
C ARG A 228 -0.79 -15.21 11.61
N GLU A 229 -1.16 -15.62 12.80
CA GLU A 229 -0.25 -15.93 13.91
C GLU A 229 0.85 -16.95 13.54
N LYS A 230 0.51 -17.93 12.69
CA LYS A 230 1.41 -19.02 12.29
C LYS A 230 2.31 -18.67 11.09
N LEU A 231 2.15 -17.51 10.50
CA LEU A 231 2.97 -17.09 9.39
C LEU A 231 4.24 -16.40 9.90
N HIS A 232 5.36 -17.09 9.78
CA HIS A 232 6.68 -16.54 10.07
C HIS A 232 7.43 -16.34 8.78
N ILE A 233 8.01 -15.17 8.59
CA ILE A 233 8.83 -14.84 7.42
C ILE A 233 10.16 -14.25 7.89
N GLY A 234 11.20 -15.04 7.78
CA GLY A 234 12.58 -14.65 7.97
C GLY A 234 13.41 -14.90 6.69
N GLN A 235 14.71 -14.84 6.82
CA GLN A 235 15.63 -15.03 5.68
C GLN A 235 15.50 -16.43 5.06
N LYS A 236 15.26 -17.46 5.89
CA LYS A 236 15.12 -18.85 5.42
C LYS A 236 13.89 -19.01 4.53
N GLU A 237 12.75 -18.52 4.97
CA GLU A 237 11.48 -18.57 4.20
C GLU A 237 11.60 -17.77 2.91
N ARG A 238 12.26 -16.62 2.95
CA ARG A 238 12.55 -15.80 1.77
C ARG A 238 13.40 -16.55 0.76
N ASN A 239 14.50 -17.16 1.21
CA ASN A 239 15.40 -17.92 0.34
C ASN A 239 14.67 -19.12 -0.27
N THR A 240 13.82 -19.81 0.49
CA THR A 240 13.02 -20.93 -0.01
C THR A 240 12.04 -20.48 -1.09
N ASP A 241 11.32 -19.38 -0.87
CA ASP A 241 10.39 -18.85 -1.86
C ASP A 241 11.13 -18.30 -3.09
N LEU A 242 12.32 -17.71 -2.92
CA LEU A 242 13.16 -17.27 -4.05
C LEU A 242 13.60 -18.45 -4.92
N GLN A 243 14.10 -19.54 -4.31
CA GLN A 243 14.45 -20.76 -5.04
C GLN A 243 13.23 -21.33 -5.78
N LYS A 244 12.07 -21.35 -5.14
CA LYS A 244 10.83 -21.81 -5.77
C LYS A 244 10.42 -20.90 -6.94
N LEU A 245 10.56 -19.56 -6.81
CA LEU A 245 10.33 -18.61 -7.89
C LEU A 245 11.16 -18.97 -9.12
N LEU A 246 12.48 -19.14 -8.95
CA LEU A 246 13.40 -19.46 -10.03
C LEU A 246 13.10 -20.84 -10.65
N THR A 247 12.87 -21.87 -9.82
CA THR A 247 12.51 -23.21 -10.30
C THR A 247 11.24 -23.19 -11.16
N VAL A 248 10.21 -22.45 -10.74
CA VAL A 248 8.96 -22.34 -11.53
C VAL A 248 9.19 -21.59 -12.83
N ILE A 249 9.99 -20.52 -12.82
CA ILE A 249 10.34 -19.78 -14.04
C ILE A 249 11.08 -20.71 -15.01
N ASP A 250 12.17 -21.34 -14.56
CA ASP A 250 12.99 -22.21 -15.39
C ASP A 250 12.16 -23.37 -16.00
N HIS A 251 11.36 -24.04 -15.17
CA HIS A 251 10.45 -25.09 -15.64
C HIS A 251 9.43 -24.58 -16.68
N THR A 252 8.79 -23.46 -16.41
CA THR A 252 7.77 -22.90 -17.32
C THR A 252 8.38 -22.46 -18.66
N ILE A 253 9.53 -21.82 -18.63
CA ILE A 253 10.21 -21.30 -19.82
C ILE A 253 10.86 -22.42 -20.63
N HIS A 254 11.65 -23.27 -19.98
CA HIS A 254 12.51 -24.24 -20.69
C HIS A 254 11.82 -25.57 -20.96
N ASP A 255 11.04 -26.12 -20.02
CA ASP A 255 10.40 -27.42 -20.19
C ASP A 255 9.02 -27.27 -20.87
N LEU A 256 8.18 -26.36 -20.40
CA LEU A 256 6.83 -26.19 -20.93
C LEU A 256 6.75 -25.24 -22.14
N LYS A 257 7.79 -24.41 -22.38
CA LYS A 257 7.81 -23.35 -23.41
C LYS A 257 6.66 -22.34 -23.25
N GLY A 258 6.27 -22.08 -22.02
CA GLY A 258 5.15 -21.21 -21.64
C GLY A 258 5.58 -19.83 -21.16
N LYS A 259 4.62 -19.08 -20.64
CA LYS A 259 4.83 -17.76 -20.03
C LYS A 259 4.58 -17.79 -18.52
N VAL A 260 5.35 -16.99 -17.81
CA VAL A 260 5.13 -16.74 -16.38
C VAL A 260 4.49 -15.37 -16.20
N LEU A 261 3.29 -15.32 -15.60
CA LEU A 261 2.66 -14.07 -15.18
C LEU A 261 2.88 -13.86 -13.68
N ILE A 262 3.44 -12.71 -13.32
CA ILE A 262 3.63 -12.29 -11.92
C ILE A 262 2.81 -11.01 -11.67
N PRO A 263 1.57 -11.14 -11.20
CA PRO A 263 0.77 -9.97 -10.83
C PRO A 263 1.37 -9.27 -9.61
N THR A 264 1.64 -7.96 -9.73
CA THR A 264 2.29 -7.19 -8.67
C THR A 264 1.66 -5.82 -8.48
N PHE A 265 1.88 -5.23 -7.31
CA PHE A 265 1.68 -3.79 -7.13
C PHE A 265 2.75 -3.04 -7.91
N ALA A 266 2.35 -1.91 -8.49
CA ALA A 266 3.22 -1.12 -9.35
C ALA A 266 4.41 -0.51 -8.60
N GLN A 267 4.19 -0.15 -7.33
CA GLN A 267 5.21 0.40 -6.47
C GLN A 267 5.82 -0.68 -5.58
N SER A 268 7.12 -0.59 -5.36
CA SER A 268 7.94 -1.42 -4.51
C SER A 268 8.02 -2.87 -5.01
N ARG A 269 6.90 -3.56 -5.18
CA ARG A 269 6.87 -5.00 -5.47
C ARG A 269 7.39 -5.33 -6.87
N SER A 270 6.99 -4.60 -7.89
CA SER A 270 7.50 -4.77 -9.27
C SER A 270 9.01 -4.60 -9.33
N GLN A 271 9.53 -3.56 -8.68
CA GLN A 271 10.96 -3.24 -8.66
C GLN A 271 11.75 -4.30 -7.89
N GLN A 272 11.26 -4.73 -6.74
CA GLN A 272 11.91 -5.76 -5.94
C GLN A 272 12.00 -7.10 -6.67
N ILE A 273 10.92 -7.53 -7.31
CA ILE A 273 10.90 -8.82 -8.03
C ILE A 273 11.81 -8.75 -9.25
N ALA A 274 11.77 -7.65 -10.00
CA ALA A 274 12.68 -7.45 -11.11
C ALA A 274 14.16 -7.50 -10.65
N TYR A 275 14.46 -6.88 -9.51
CA TYR A 275 15.81 -6.91 -8.93
C TYR A 275 16.22 -8.31 -8.47
N TYR A 276 15.33 -9.11 -7.86
CA TYR A 276 15.64 -10.50 -7.50
C TYR A 276 15.89 -11.37 -8.74
N LEU A 277 15.18 -11.14 -9.83
CA LEU A 277 15.42 -11.86 -11.09
C LEU A 277 16.75 -11.40 -11.72
N TYR A 278 17.04 -10.10 -11.71
CA TYR A 278 18.33 -9.57 -12.13
C TYR A 278 19.47 -10.24 -11.36
N GLU A 279 19.45 -10.22 -10.03
CA GLU A 279 20.49 -10.84 -9.20
C GLU A 279 20.64 -12.35 -9.45
N ALA A 280 19.56 -13.05 -9.80
CA ALA A 280 19.59 -14.47 -10.06
C ALA A 280 20.13 -14.84 -11.46
N TYR A 281 20.01 -13.93 -12.44
CA TYR A 281 20.30 -14.23 -13.84
C TYR A 281 21.38 -13.34 -14.48
N LYS A 282 21.82 -12.24 -13.86
CA LYS A 282 22.78 -11.27 -14.42
C LYS A 282 24.10 -11.86 -14.92
N ASP A 283 24.56 -12.96 -14.30
CA ASP A 283 25.81 -13.64 -14.61
C ASP A 283 25.56 -14.96 -15.41
N LYS A 284 24.37 -15.14 -15.97
CA LYS A 284 23.98 -16.32 -16.74
C LYS A 284 23.55 -15.95 -18.14
N GLU A 285 23.83 -16.80 -19.11
CA GLU A 285 23.18 -16.71 -20.41
C GLU A 285 21.72 -17.19 -20.28
N ILE A 286 20.78 -16.32 -20.58
CA ILE A 286 19.34 -16.62 -20.62
C ILE A 286 18.79 -16.33 -22.01
N ASP A 287 17.81 -17.14 -22.46
CA ASP A 287 17.18 -17.06 -23.78
C ASP A 287 15.76 -16.48 -23.73
N PHE A 288 15.40 -15.86 -22.62
CA PHE A 288 14.09 -15.27 -22.41
C PHE A 288 14.17 -13.83 -21.87
N ASP A 289 13.11 -13.07 -22.09
CA ASP A 289 12.98 -11.71 -21.60
C ASP A 289 12.04 -11.61 -20.41
N ILE A 290 12.27 -10.61 -19.57
CA ILE A 290 11.44 -10.23 -18.45
C ILE A 290 10.79 -8.86 -18.76
N TYR A 291 9.47 -8.85 -18.85
CA TYR A 291 8.72 -7.66 -19.22
C TYR A 291 8.12 -6.97 -17.99
N ILE A 292 8.31 -5.66 -17.89
CA ILE A 292 7.54 -4.80 -17.00
C ILE A 292 6.37 -4.22 -17.81
N ASP A 293 5.19 -4.82 -17.69
CA ASP A 293 3.98 -4.35 -18.38
C ASP A 293 3.05 -3.62 -17.39
N SER A 294 3.50 -2.45 -16.98
CA SER A 294 2.77 -1.56 -16.08
C SER A 294 3.26 -0.12 -16.25
N PRO A 295 2.50 0.78 -16.88
CA PRO A 295 2.90 2.18 -17.06
C PRO A 295 3.29 2.84 -15.73
N LEU A 296 2.47 2.68 -14.70
CA LEU A 296 2.77 3.22 -13.37
C LEU A 296 4.09 2.67 -12.78
N SER A 297 4.34 1.36 -12.93
CA SER A 297 5.61 0.76 -12.49
C SER A 297 6.82 1.38 -13.19
N ILE A 298 6.70 1.63 -14.49
CA ILE A 298 7.77 2.21 -15.32
C ILE A 298 8.09 3.63 -14.84
N GLU A 299 7.08 4.44 -14.56
CA GLU A 299 7.31 5.79 -14.01
C GLU A 299 7.97 5.74 -12.62
N ILE A 300 7.59 4.77 -11.78
CA ILE A 300 8.22 4.57 -10.48
C ILE A 300 9.68 4.10 -10.63
N PHE A 301 10.01 3.22 -11.59
CA PHE A 301 11.41 2.86 -11.88
C PHE A 301 12.25 4.08 -12.24
N LYS A 302 11.71 4.96 -13.10
CA LYS A 302 12.39 6.21 -13.47
C LYS A 302 12.61 7.11 -12.26
N GLU A 303 11.60 7.24 -11.39
CA GLU A 303 11.71 8.08 -10.20
C GLU A 303 12.68 7.48 -9.18
N TYR A 304 12.70 6.18 -8.98
CA TYR A 304 13.70 5.52 -8.12
C TYR A 304 15.12 5.82 -8.57
N ARG A 305 15.40 5.79 -9.89
CA ARG A 305 16.70 6.19 -10.43
C ARG A 305 17.08 7.65 -10.11
N ASN A 306 16.07 8.53 -10.00
CA ASN A 306 16.28 9.94 -9.68
C ASN A 306 16.55 10.19 -8.19
N VAL A 307 15.83 9.47 -7.31
CA VAL A 307 15.82 9.77 -5.87
C VAL A 307 16.71 8.86 -5.04
N PHE A 308 17.11 7.69 -5.56
CA PHE A 308 18.03 6.79 -4.87
C PHE A 308 19.44 7.36 -4.85
N GLU A 309 20.18 7.03 -3.82
CA GLU A 309 21.55 7.45 -3.59
C GLU A 309 22.44 6.22 -3.37
N GLU A 310 23.74 6.40 -3.54
CA GLU A 310 24.77 5.40 -3.25
C GLU A 310 24.47 4.01 -3.86
N GLU A 311 24.51 2.97 -3.03
CA GLU A 311 24.35 1.58 -3.42
C GLU A 311 22.98 1.29 -4.07
N ASP A 312 21.89 1.90 -3.59
CA ASP A 312 20.56 1.67 -4.15
C ASP A 312 20.41 2.34 -5.53
N LYS A 313 21.10 3.43 -5.79
CA LYS A 313 21.17 4.05 -7.11
C LYS A 313 21.88 3.15 -8.10
N GLU A 314 23.04 2.60 -7.74
CA GLU A 314 23.77 1.65 -8.58
C GLU A 314 22.93 0.41 -8.88
N LYS A 315 22.26 -0.14 -7.88
CA LYS A 315 21.37 -1.31 -8.06
C LYS A 315 20.25 -1.05 -9.07
N ILE A 316 19.56 0.10 -8.97
CA ILE A 316 18.46 0.42 -9.86
C ILE A 316 18.95 0.74 -11.28
N GLU A 317 20.08 1.40 -11.43
CA GLU A 317 20.69 1.70 -12.72
C GLU A 317 21.13 0.42 -13.44
N ASN A 318 21.81 -0.49 -12.74
CA ASN A 318 22.23 -1.78 -13.28
C ASN A 318 21.00 -2.62 -13.70
N LEU A 319 19.96 -2.66 -12.85
CA LEU A 319 18.73 -3.35 -13.18
C LEU A 319 18.03 -2.76 -14.43
N MET A 320 17.91 -1.44 -14.52
CA MET A 320 17.23 -0.79 -15.65
C MET A 320 18.01 -0.88 -16.98
N ASN A 321 19.34 -1.06 -16.92
CA ASN A 321 20.19 -1.22 -18.08
C ASN A 321 20.40 -2.68 -18.48
N TRP A 322 19.83 -3.62 -17.73
CA TRP A 322 19.94 -5.05 -18.05
C TRP A 322 19.17 -5.39 -19.32
N GLU A 323 19.85 -5.97 -20.32
CA GLU A 323 19.31 -6.21 -21.67
C GLU A 323 18.05 -7.10 -21.70
N HIS A 324 17.90 -7.99 -20.71
CA HIS A 324 16.72 -8.88 -20.59
C HIS A 324 15.54 -8.25 -19.85
N LEU A 325 15.67 -7.05 -19.30
CA LEU A 325 14.56 -6.32 -18.68
C LEU A 325 13.93 -5.34 -19.68
N ILE A 326 12.75 -5.67 -20.15
CA ILE A 326 12.05 -4.90 -21.19
C ILE A 326 10.87 -4.12 -20.60
N PHE A 327 10.88 -2.80 -20.78
CA PHE A 327 9.78 -1.93 -20.37
C PHE A 327 8.77 -1.79 -21.52
N VAL A 328 7.53 -2.25 -21.29
CA VAL A 328 6.44 -2.17 -22.28
C VAL A 328 5.87 -0.76 -22.31
N LYS A 329 6.09 -0.03 -23.41
CA LYS A 329 5.85 1.41 -23.51
C LYS A 329 4.37 1.77 -23.52
N ASP A 330 3.56 1.02 -24.29
CA ASP A 330 2.18 1.38 -24.54
C ASP A 330 1.22 0.18 -24.63
N ALA A 331 -0.03 0.44 -25.01
CA ALA A 331 -1.07 -0.57 -25.09
C ALA A 331 -0.89 -1.49 -26.30
N GLU A 332 -0.29 -1.04 -27.38
CA GLU A 332 -0.09 -1.85 -28.60
C GLU A 332 1.05 -2.85 -28.36
N GLU A 333 2.18 -2.42 -27.78
CA GLU A 333 3.24 -3.34 -27.37
C GLU A 333 2.72 -4.41 -26.39
N SER A 334 1.86 -4.00 -25.43
CA SER A 334 1.24 -4.95 -24.49
C SER A 334 0.34 -5.96 -25.20
N LYS A 335 -0.43 -5.57 -26.20
CA LYS A 335 -1.23 -6.51 -27.02
C LYS A 335 -0.33 -7.49 -27.78
N VAL A 336 0.74 -7.00 -28.40
CA VAL A 336 1.73 -7.84 -29.08
C VAL A 336 2.33 -8.83 -28.10
N LEU A 337 2.70 -8.39 -26.91
CA LEU A 337 3.22 -9.29 -25.86
C LEU A 337 2.18 -10.33 -25.42
N CYS A 338 0.91 -9.94 -25.26
CA CYS A 338 -0.19 -10.86 -24.94
C CYS A 338 -0.33 -11.98 -25.98
N ASP A 339 -0.25 -11.64 -27.28
CA ASP A 339 -0.50 -12.55 -28.39
C ASP A 339 0.76 -13.31 -28.82
N SER A 340 1.96 -12.87 -28.43
CA SER A 340 3.22 -13.56 -28.66
C SER A 340 3.22 -14.96 -28.05
N LYS A 341 3.87 -15.90 -28.71
CA LYS A 341 4.11 -17.27 -28.20
C LYS A 341 5.52 -17.47 -27.61
N LYS A 342 6.37 -16.41 -27.65
CA LYS A 342 7.72 -16.49 -27.10
C LYS A 342 7.65 -16.70 -25.58
N PRO A 343 8.31 -17.74 -25.02
CA PRO A 343 8.43 -17.90 -23.58
C PRO A 343 9.00 -16.65 -22.93
N SER A 344 8.42 -16.21 -21.83
CA SER A 344 8.82 -14.96 -21.17
C SER A 344 8.25 -14.83 -19.77
N VAL A 345 8.86 -13.98 -18.95
CA VAL A 345 8.33 -13.57 -17.65
C VAL A 345 7.66 -12.21 -17.81
N ILE A 346 6.44 -12.07 -17.29
CA ILE A 346 5.65 -10.83 -17.37
C ILE A 346 5.31 -10.37 -15.95
N ILE A 347 5.88 -9.25 -15.55
CA ILE A 347 5.57 -8.55 -14.29
C ILE A 347 4.57 -7.44 -14.64
N ALA A 348 3.32 -7.56 -14.15
CA ALA A 348 2.25 -6.65 -14.52
C ALA A 348 1.39 -6.22 -13.34
N SER A 349 0.86 -5.01 -13.34
CA SER A 349 -0.10 -4.52 -12.34
C SER A 349 -1.55 -4.67 -12.84
N SER A 350 -2.52 -4.79 -11.95
CA SER A 350 -2.47 -4.73 -10.50
C SER A 350 -2.22 -6.10 -9.85
N GLY A 351 -1.67 -6.09 -8.63
CA GLY A 351 -1.39 -7.32 -7.88
C GLY A 351 -2.65 -8.11 -7.50
N PHE A 352 -3.79 -7.44 -7.32
CA PHE A 352 -5.09 -8.09 -7.08
C PHE A 352 -5.82 -8.49 -8.35
N MET A 353 -5.31 -8.09 -9.53
CA MET A 353 -5.92 -8.34 -10.85
C MET A 353 -7.35 -7.80 -10.98
N THR A 354 -7.72 -6.81 -10.18
CA THR A 354 -9.04 -6.15 -10.27
C THR A 354 -9.16 -5.29 -11.53
N HIS A 355 -8.04 -4.72 -11.96
CA HIS A 355 -7.89 -3.91 -13.16
C HIS A 355 -6.46 -4.03 -13.71
N GLY A 356 -6.13 -3.28 -14.77
CA GLY A 356 -4.77 -3.16 -15.30
C GLY A 356 -4.33 -4.31 -16.21
N ARG A 357 -3.05 -4.27 -16.58
CA ARG A 357 -2.44 -5.15 -17.57
C ARG A 357 -2.42 -6.61 -17.13
N ALA A 358 -2.18 -6.91 -15.85
CA ALA A 358 -2.19 -8.27 -15.32
C ALA A 358 -3.51 -9.01 -15.63
N ARG A 359 -4.64 -8.31 -15.59
CA ARG A 359 -5.96 -8.87 -15.93
C ARG A 359 -6.08 -9.22 -17.42
N HIS A 360 -5.47 -8.42 -18.30
CA HIS A 360 -5.46 -8.70 -19.75
C HIS A 360 -4.60 -9.92 -20.08
N HIS A 361 -3.41 -10.03 -19.49
CA HIS A 361 -2.57 -11.22 -19.62
C HIS A 361 -3.27 -12.47 -19.06
N ALA A 362 -3.95 -12.36 -17.92
CA ALA A 362 -4.67 -13.49 -17.34
C ALA A 362 -5.69 -14.10 -18.30
N LYS A 363 -6.47 -13.30 -19.01
CA LYS A 363 -7.46 -13.80 -20.00
C LYS A 363 -6.83 -14.66 -21.10
N ARG A 364 -5.57 -14.38 -21.47
CA ARG A 364 -4.85 -15.10 -22.53
C ARG A 364 -4.16 -16.36 -22.02
N LEU A 365 -3.66 -16.32 -20.78
CA LEU A 365 -2.73 -17.33 -20.27
C LEU A 365 -3.39 -18.37 -19.37
N ILE A 366 -4.49 -18.05 -18.70
CA ILE A 366 -5.06 -18.85 -17.60
C ILE A 366 -5.56 -20.25 -18.03
N GLN A 367 -5.99 -20.41 -19.29
CA GLN A 367 -6.56 -21.66 -19.77
C GLN A 367 -5.52 -22.63 -20.37
N ASP A 368 -4.28 -22.20 -20.53
CA ASP A 368 -3.23 -23.03 -21.12
C ASP A 368 -2.31 -23.58 -20.02
N PRO A 369 -2.18 -24.92 -19.88
CA PRO A 369 -1.38 -25.55 -18.83
C PRO A 369 0.14 -25.34 -18.97
N ILE A 370 0.62 -24.84 -20.11
CA ILE A 370 2.05 -24.52 -20.27
C ILE A 370 2.45 -23.26 -19.52
N ASN A 371 1.49 -22.42 -19.13
CA ASN A 371 1.74 -21.14 -18.43
C ASN A 371 1.71 -21.30 -16.92
N SER A 372 2.35 -20.36 -16.23
CA SER A 372 2.37 -20.30 -14.77
C SER A 372 2.02 -18.91 -14.25
N PHE A 373 1.22 -18.85 -13.18
CA PHE A 373 0.93 -17.64 -12.44
C PHE A 373 1.61 -17.72 -11.08
N ILE A 374 2.39 -16.69 -10.74
CA ILE A 374 3.11 -16.61 -9.46
C ILE A 374 2.62 -15.39 -8.68
N PHE A 375 1.95 -15.64 -7.58
CA PHE A 375 1.44 -14.59 -6.69
C PHE A 375 2.42 -14.32 -5.56
N MET A 376 2.72 -13.05 -5.34
CA MET A 376 3.75 -12.58 -4.41
C MET A 376 3.11 -11.95 -3.15
N GLY A 377 2.67 -12.80 -2.22
CA GLY A 377 2.14 -12.35 -0.93
C GLY A 377 0.61 -12.25 -0.85
N TYR A 378 0.10 -11.17 -0.23
CA TYR A 378 -1.31 -10.98 0.06
C TYR A 378 -2.17 -10.77 -1.19
N SER A 379 -3.41 -11.24 -1.13
CA SER A 379 -4.49 -10.87 -2.06
C SER A 379 -5.77 -10.69 -1.26
N SER A 380 -6.47 -9.59 -1.47
CA SER A 380 -7.73 -9.30 -0.77
C SER A 380 -8.80 -10.33 -1.14
N GLU A 381 -9.60 -10.72 -0.18
CA GLU A 381 -10.70 -11.65 -0.37
C GLU A 381 -11.66 -11.13 -1.46
N GLY A 382 -12.15 -12.04 -2.32
CA GLY A 382 -13.00 -11.71 -3.45
C GLY A 382 -12.29 -11.08 -4.66
N SER A 383 -10.98 -10.80 -4.59
CA SER A 383 -10.22 -10.36 -5.77
C SER A 383 -9.99 -11.52 -6.75
N LEU A 384 -9.83 -11.23 -8.05
CA LEU A 384 -9.51 -12.24 -9.05
C LEU A 384 -8.24 -13.02 -8.68
N ALA A 385 -7.22 -12.34 -8.15
CA ALA A 385 -6.02 -12.99 -7.65
C ALA A 385 -6.31 -13.98 -6.51
N SER A 386 -7.20 -13.61 -5.58
CA SER A 386 -7.63 -14.48 -4.48
C SER A 386 -8.39 -15.71 -4.99
N GLU A 387 -9.29 -15.52 -5.96
CA GLU A 387 -10.04 -16.61 -6.58
C GLU A 387 -9.12 -17.60 -7.31
N ILE A 388 -8.17 -17.09 -8.12
CA ILE A 388 -7.22 -17.95 -8.85
C ILE A 388 -6.30 -18.72 -7.88
N LYS A 389 -5.89 -18.11 -6.77
CA LYS A 389 -5.06 -18.75 -5.73
C LYS A 389 -5.79 -19.85 -4.98
N ASN A 390 -7.12 -19.86 -5.02
CA ASN A 390 -7.91 -20.89 -4.36
C ASN A 390 -7.96 -22.16 -5.23
N ASN A 391 -7.17 -23.16 -4.87
CA ASN A 391 -7.07 -24.44 -5.61
C ASN A 391 -8.40 -25.20 -5.77
N HIS A 392 -9.47 -24.83 -5.02
CA HIS A 392 -10.79 -25.40 -5.15
C HIS A 392 -11.63 -24.73 -6.26
N ILE A 393 -11.25 -23.53 -6.70
CA ILE A 393 -11.92 -22.77 -7.76
C ILE A 393 -11.30 -23.17 -9.09
N LYS A 394 -12.10 -23.86 -9.93
CA LYS A 394 -11.63 -24.31 -11.26
C LYS A 394 -12.05 -23.38 -12.40
N LYS A 395 -12.96 -22.44 -12.14
CA LYS A 395 -13.41 -21.42 -13.08
C LYS A 395 -13.47 -20.08 -12.39
N VAL A 396 -13.00 -19.05 -13.07
CA VAL A 396 -13.07 -17.65 -12.60
C VAL A 396 -13.75 -16.79 -13.64
N ASN A 397 -14.49 -15.78 -13.18
CA ASN A 397 -15.13 -14.81 -14.07
C ASN A 397 -14.22 -13.61 -14.30
N ILE A 398 -13.89 -13.35 -15.56
CA ILE A 398 -13.09 -12.17 -15.96
C ILE A 398 -13.89 -11.39 -17.01
N ASP A 399 -14.36 -10.20 -16.67
CA ASP A 399 -15.14 -9.32 -17.54
C ASP A 399 -16.35 -10.05 -18.16
N GLN A 400 -17.20 -10.63 -17.30
CA GLN A 400 -18.44 -11.33 -17.64
C GLN A 400 -18.25 -12.62 -18.46
N LYS A 401 -17.03 -13.13 -18.60
CA LYS A 401 -16.72 -14.40 -19.26
C LYS A 401 -16.02 -15.35 -18.30
N ASP A 402 -16.45 -16.61 -18.33
CA ASP A 402 -15.86 -17.67 -17.51
C ASP A 402 -14.61 -18.25 -18.16
N TYR A 403 -13.56 -18.41 -17.36
CA TYR A 403 -12.30 -19.00 -17.75
C TYR A 403 -11.97 -20.20 -16.85
N THR A 404 -11.61 -21.31 -17.44
CA THR A 404 -11.13 -22.47 -16.68
C THR A 404 -9.67 -22.25 -16.28
N VAL A 405 -9.34 -22.38 -15.00
CA VAL A 405 -7.95 -22.30 -14.52
C VAL A 405 -7.26 -23.62 -14.81
N ARG A 406 -6.34 -23.62 -15.78
CA ARG A 406 -5.52 -24.77 -16.16
C ARG A 406 -4.02 -24.51 -16.01
N CYS A 407 -3.60 -23.25 -15.97
CA CYS A 407 -2.20 -22.86 -15.76
C CYS A 407 -1.69 -23.31 -14.38
N GLY A 408 -0.37 -23.42 -14.23
CA GLY A 408 0.26 -23.58 -12.92
C GLY A 408 -0.03 -22.36 -12.03
N VAL A 409 -0.40 -22.59 -10.76
CA VAL A 409 -0.68 -21.52 -9.79
C VAL A 409 0.21 -21.67 -8.57
N TYR A 410 1.03 -20.67 -8.30
CA TYR A 410 2.01 -20.66 -7.22
C TYR A 410 1.82 -19.46 -6.32
N ASN A 411 1.91 -19.67 -5.01
CA ASN A 411 1.77 -18.61 -4.02
C ASN A 411 3.02 -18.53 -3.13
N LEU A 412 3.78 -17.46 -3.26
CA LEU A 412 5.02 -17.20 -2.54
C LEU A 412 4.74 -16.15 -1.47
N LYS A 413 4.62 -16.59 -0.23
CA LYS A 413 4.11 -15.76 0.88
C LYS A 413 5.15 -14.81 1.47
N SER A 414 6.44 -15.11 1.29
CA SER A 414 7.54 -14.38 1.92
C SER A 414 7.86 -13.02 1.28
N PHE A 415 7.20 -12.68 0.18
CA PHE A 415 7.39 -11.40 -0.52
C PHE A 415 6.38 -10.33 -0.11
N SER A 416 5.69 -10.47 1.01
CA SER A 416 4.78 -9.42 1.50
C SER A 416 5.53 -8.16 1.92
N GLY A 417 4.90 -7.00 1.69
CA GLY A 417 5.38 -5.70 2.16
C GLY A 417 5.10 -5.42 3.62
N HIS A 418 4.10 -6.09 4.21
CA HIS A 418 3.69 -5.82 5.59
C HIS A 418 4.46 -6.66 6.60
N ILE A 419 4.57 -6.12 7.80
CA ILE A 419 5.09 -6.79 9.00
C ILE A 419 4.24 -8.03 9.33
N MET A 420 4.88 -9.09 9.81
CA MET A 420 4.16 -10.30 10.24
C MET A 420 3.53 -10.12 11.62
N CYS A 421 2.44 -10.85 11.87
CA CYS A 421 1.68 -10.77 13.12
C CYS A 421 2.57 -10.89 14.38
N ASN A 422 3.48 -11.86 14.41
CA ASN A 422 4.40 -12.07 15.52
C ASN A 422 5.37 -10.89 15.69
N GLN A 423 5.96 -10.39 14.62
CA GLN A 423 6.87 -9.23 14.63
C GLN A 423 6.13 -7.97 15.08
N LEU A 424 4.91 -7.75 14.59
CA LEU A 424 4.06 -6.64 15.00
C LEU A 424 3.71 -6.74 16.49
N LEU A 425 3.36 -7.95 16.97
CA LEU A 425 3.07 -8.20 18.38
C LEU A 425 4.27 -7.90 19.28
N ASP A 426 5.47 -8.26 18.85
CA ASP A 426 6.70 -7.97 19.57
C ASP A 426 7.01 -6.47 19.55
N TYR A 427 6.88 -5.81 18.40
CA TYR A 427 7.14 -4.38 18.28
C TYR A 427 6.14 -3.55 19.10
N ILE A 428 4.84 -3.69 18.84
CA ILE A 428 3.80 -2.90 19.55
C ILE A 428 3.78 -3.26 21.05
N GLY A 429 3.96 -4.54 21.38
CA GLY A 429 4.04 -5.00 22.76
C GLY A 429 5.23 -4.44 23.53
N SER A 430 6.33 -4.08 22.87
CA SER A 430 7.51 -3.47 23.48
C SER A 430 7.37 -1.98 23.78
N ILE A 431 6.42 -1.30 23.13
CA ILE A 431 6.23 0.15 23.30
C ILE A 431 5.66 0.45 24.69
N ASN A 432 6.30 1.39 25.41
CA ASN A 432 5.74 1.92 26.65
C ASN A 432 4.60 2.89 26.30
N THR A 433 3.34 2.47 26.50
CA THR A 433 2.16 3.22 26.09
C THR A 433 0.96 3.01 27.02
N GLU A 434 0.11 4.01 27.14
CA GLU A 434 -1.13 3.94 27.90
C GLU A 434 -2.28 3.31 27.10
N LYS A 435 -2.24 3.46 25.75
CA LYS A 435 -3.33 3.03 24.86
C LYS A 435 -2.81 2.60 23.50
N VAL A 436 -3.34 1.49 23.00
CA VAL A 436 -3.15 1.03 21.62
C VAL A 436 -4.50 0.96 20.91
N ILE A 437 -4.56 1.54 19.72
CA ILE A 437 -5.73 1.51 18.82
C ILE A 437 -5.31 0.73 17.58
N ILE A 438 -6.01 -0.35 17.31
CA ILE A 438 -5.77 -1.17 16.13
C ILE A 438 -6.64 -0.65 15.00
N HIS A 439 -6.00 -0.27 13.92
CA HIS A 439 -6.61 0.33 12.73
C HIS A 439 -6.14 -0.42 11.47
N HIS A 440 -6.58 -0.04 10.28
CA HIS A 440 -6.10 -0.55 8.98
C HIS A 440 -5.93 -2.07 8.94
N ALA A 441 -7.03 -2.79 9.15
CA ALA A 441 -7.10 -4.25 9.07
C ALA A 441 -8.56 -4.72 8.96
N SER A 442 -8.77 -5.93 8.45
CA SER A 442 -10.09 -6.57 8.49
C SER A 442 -10.57 -6.73 9.93
N LYS A 443 -11.87 -6.87 10.12
CA LYS A 443 -12.45 -7.04 11.44
C LYS A 443 -11.83 -8.24 12.18
N SER A 444 -11.70 -9.38 11.51
CA SER A 444 -11.10 -10.59 12.08
C SER A 444 -9.63 -10.38 12.51
N ALA A 445 -8.84 -9.70 11.66
CA ALA A 445 -7.44 -9.41 11.96
C ALA A 445 -7.29 -8.46 13.14
N LYS A 446 -8.12 -7.40 13.24
CA LYS A 446 -8.14 -6.49 14.40
C LYS A 446 -8.48 -7.20 15.70
N GLU A 447 -9.56 -7.99 15.70
CA GLU A 447 -10.03 -8.70 16.89
C GLU A 447 -9.01 -9.73 17.36
N ASN A 448 -8.41 -10.47 16.44
CA ASN A 448 -7.39 -11.46 16.80
C ASN A 448 -6.12 -10.78 17.32
N PHE A 449 -5.60 -9.76 16.65
CA PHE A 449 -4.43 -9.03 17.11
C PHE A 449 -4.68 -8.35 18.46
N ALA A 450 -5.86 -7.77 18.69
CA ALA A 450 -6.25 -7.22 19.99
C ALA A 450 -6.23 -8.26 21.11
N ARG A 451 -6.72 -9.47 20.83
CA ARG A 451 -6.70 -10.60 21.78
C ARG A 451 -5.26 -10.97 22.15
N LEU A 452 -4.40 -11.14 21.14
CA LEU A 452 -2.99 -11.50 21.36
C LEU A 452 -2.24 -10.42 22.15
N LEU A 453 -2.44 -9.15 21.80
CA LEU A 453 -1.77 -8.05 22.46
C LEU A 453 -2.23 -7.89 23.93
N LYS A 454 -3.53 -8.06 24.20
CA LYS A 454 -4.04 -8.10 25.59
C LYS A 454 -3.42 -9.23 26.40
N GLN A 455 -3.35 -10.45 25.85
CA GLN A 455 -2.71 -11.59 26.51
C GLN A 455 -1.22 -11.33 26.78
N LYS A 456 -0.49 -10.67 25.87
CA LYS A 456 0.90 -10.28 26.09
C LYS A 456 1.01 -9.27 27.23
N TYR A 457 0.18 -8.23 27.25
CA TYR A 457 0.20 -7.21 28.31
C TYR A 457 -0.19 -7.78 29.69
N GLU A 458 -1.17 -8.68 29.74
CA GLU A 458 -1.53 -9.38 30.99
C GLU A 458 -0.35 -10.19 31.57
N LYS A 459 0.37 -10.93 30.70
CA LYS A 459 1.57 -11.67 31.11
C LYS A 459 2.70 -10.76 31.60
N GLU A 460 2.83 -9.57 31.02
CA GLU A 460 3.84 -8.57 31.37
C GLU A 460 3.37 -7.61 32.47
N LEU A 461 2.18 -7.82 33.06
CA LEU A 461 1.56 -6.95 34.08
C LEU A 461 1.42 -5.49 33.65
N LYS A 462 1.21 -5.24 32.35
CA LYS A 462 0.98 -3.91 31.80
C LYS A 462 -0.51 -3.53 31.83
N THR A 463 -0.82 -2.27 32.16
CA THR A 463 -2.18 -1.74 32.23
C THR A 463 -2.63 -1.04 30.92
N THR A 464 -1.93 -1.29 29.82
CA THR A 464 -2.19 -0.66 28.53
C THR A 464 -3.58 -1.04 27.99
N LYS A 465 -4.37 -0.03 27.62
CA LYS A 465 -5.70 -0.23 27.04
C LYS A 465 -5.61 -0.54 25.55
N VAL A 466 -6.19 -1.65 25.09
CA VAL A 466 -6.25 -2.05 23.68
C VAL A 466 -7.67 -1.93 23.14
N VAL A 467 -7.84 -1.19 22.02
CA VAL A 467 -9.12 -0.90 21.37
C VAL A 467 -9.00 -1.11 19.86
N CYS A 468 -10.05 -1.65 19.23
CA CYS A 468 -10.17 -1.68 17.77
C CYS A 468 -10.87 -0.42 17.27
N SER A 469 -10.38 0.18 16.19
CA SER A 469 -11.01 1.34 15.55
C SER A 469 -12.34 0.96 14.90
N ASN A 470 -13.27 1.89 14.92
CA ASN A 470 -14.50 1.87 14.14
C ASN A 470 -14.97 3.31 13.91
N SER A 471 -15.92 3.50 12.97
CA SER A 471 -16.39 4.84 12.56
C SER A 471 -17.13 5.65 13.65
N SER A 472 -17.51 5.01 14.75
CA SER A 472 -18.14 5.67 15.92
C SER A 472 -17.14 5.96 17.04
N LEU A 473 -15.91 5.44 16.96
CA LEU A 473 -14.92 5.58 18.01
C LEU A 473 -14.36 7.00 18.06
N LYS A 474 -14.54 7.63 19.20
CA LYS A 474 -13.92 8.92 19.54
C LYS A 474 -13.03 8.73 20.75
N ILE A 475 -11.79 9.14 20.63
CA ILE A 475 -10.78 8.99 21.68
C ILE A 475 -10.32 10.38 22.13
N ARG A 476 -10.19 10.53 23.43
CA ARG A 476 -9.53 11.68 24.03
C ARG A 476 -8.11 11.28 24.41
N LEU A 477 -7.18 12.14 24.07
CA LEU A 477 -5.78 12.06 24.44
C LEU A 477 -5.53 12.77 25.74
#